data_d8f34ffa545a8050aab2d2f38647b406
#
_entry.id   d8f34ffa545a8050aab2d2f38647b406
#
_cell.length_a   1.000
_cell.length_b   1.000
_cell.length_c   1.000
_cell.angle_alpha   90.00
_cell.angle_beta   90.00
_cell.angle_gamma   90.00
#
_symmetry.space_group_name_H-M   'P 1'
#
loop_
_entity.id
_entity.type
_entity.pdbx_description
1 polymer ?
#
loop_
_entity_poly.entity_id
_entity_poly.type
_entity_poly.pdbx_seq_one_letter_code
_entity_poly.pdbx_strand_id
1 'polypeptide(L)'
;DEGVEFNIEGNPFSKPYNEFLGFCELVQMILPEQITLVPDTINQITSDHGWSRGSHDEDLKKIIQLLKEKSKNSKISLFIDDINGVKYAAEINADLIEIHTGKFSNSINNGDISILNEVQEIIDSALNHNLLINAGHDLNLTNLHYLVEMGNINEVSIGHAIIIDSLHYGFEETILKYLNIIRN
;
A
#
# COMPACT_ATOMS: atom_id res chain seq x y z
N ASP A 1 17.33 -13.20 -2.61
CA ASP A 1 18.29 -12.65 -1.64
C ASP A 1 17.68 -12.74 -0.25
N GLU A 2 18.45 -13.23 0.72
CA GLU A 2 17.99 -13.37 2.10
C GLU A 2 17.69 -11.97 2.69
N GLY A 3 16.45 -11.77 3.16
CA GLY A 3 16.03 -10.55 3.86
C GLY A 3 15.35 -9.46 3.04
N VAL A 4 15.01 -9.72 1.77
CA VAL A 4 14.18 -8.82 0.97
C VAL A 4 12.77 -9.38 0.91
N GLU A 5 11.79 -8.65 1.42
CA GLU A 5 10.37 -9.00 1.29
C GLU A 5 9.91 -8.72 -0.15
N PHE A 6 9.12 -9.63 -0.70
CA PHE A 6 8.49 -9.48 -2.00
C PHE A 6 6.99 -9.26 -1.84
N ASN A 7 6.52 -8.12 -2.33
CA ASN A 7 5.10 -7.77 -2.33
C ASN A 7 4.52 -7.90 -3.75
N ILE A 8 3.36 -8.53 -3.88
CA ILE A 8 2.57 -8.51 -5.12
C ILE A 8 1.31 -7.70 -4.89
N GLU A 9 1.17 -6.63 -5.66
CA GLU A 9 0.01 -5.75 -5.63
C GLU A 9 -0.90 -6.02 -6.82
N GLY A 10 -2.22 -6.01 -6.61
CA GLY A 10 -3.19 -6.10 -7.70
C GLY A 10 -4.63 -6.29 -7.24
N ASN A 11 -5.54 -6.27 -8.22
CA ASN A 11 -6.94 -6.50 -7.95
C ASN A 11 -7.23 -8.00 -7.80
N PRO A 12 -7.75 -8.44 -6.63
CA PRO A 12 -8.04 -9.85 -6.35
C PRO A 12 -9.12 -10.45 -7.25
N PHE A 13 -9.93 -9.63 -7.92
CA PHE A 13 -10.94 -10.06 -8.88
C PHE A 13 -10.42 -10.18 -10.31
N SER A 14 -9.16 -9.84 -10.57
CA SER A 14 -8.55 -9.96 -11.89
C SER A 14 -8.48 -11.43 -12.31
N LYS A 15 -9.20 -11.74 -13.39
CA LYS A 15 -9.34 -13.09 -13.95
C LYS A 15 -8.21 -13.40 -14.95
N PRO A 16 -7.98 -14.68 -15.23
CA PRO A 16 -7.05 -15.08 -16.28
C PRO A 16 -7.37 -14.41 -17.63
N TYR A 17 -6.32 -13.93 -18.30
CA TYR A 17 -6.42 -13.34 -19.64
C TYR A 17 -5.09 -13.53 -20.40
N ASN A 18 -5.11 -14.10 -21.57
CA ASN A 18 -3.92 -14.53 -22.32
C ASN A 18 -2.97 -15.37 -21.43
N GLU A 19 -1.72 -14.92 -21.24
CA GLU A 19 -0.71 -15.58 -20.42
C GLU A 19 -0.81 -15.21 -18.92
N PHE A 20 -1.65 -14.24 -18.59
CA PHE A 20 -1.88 -13.86 -17.19
C PHE A 20 -2.81 -14.87 -16.51
N LEU A 21 -2.34 -15.48 -15.44
CA LEU A 21 -3.05 -16.54 -14.72
C LEU A 21 -4.26 -16.06 -13.91
N GLY A 22 -4.41 -14.73 -13.74
CA GLY A 22 -5.28 -14.14 -12.74
C GLY A 22 -4.53 -13.88 -11.42
N PHE A 23 -4.97 -12.87 -10.68
CA PHE A 23 -4.23 -12.40 -9.50
C PHE A 23 -4.07 -13.49 -8.43
N CYS A 24 -5.17 -14.13 -8.05
CA CYS A 24 -5.15 -15.13 -6.98
C CYS A 24 -4.30 -16.36 -7.32
N GLU A 25 -4.31 -16.81 -8.56
CA GLU A 25 -3.49 -17.95 -9.00
C GLU A 25 -2.01 -17.57 -9.05
N LEU A 26 -1.69 -16.36 -9.54
CA LEU A 26 -0.33 -15.83 -9.55
C LEU A 26 0.27 -15.78 -8.14
N VAL A 27 -0.48 -15.21 -7.18
CA VAL A 27 -0.07 -15.13 -5.78
C VAL A 27 0.15 -16.51 -5.17
N GLN A 28 -0.75 -17.46 -5.42
CA GLN A 28 -0.61 -18.84 -4.92
C GLN A 28 0.58 -19.59 -5.54
N MET A 29 0.98 -19.26 -6.74
CA MET A 29 2.13 -19.84 -7.41
C MET A 29 3.46 -19.28 -6.86
N ILE A 30 3.50 -17.98 -6.57
CA ILE A 30 4.73 -17.28 -6.17
C ILE A 30 4.93 -17.32 -4.64
N LEU A 31 3.86 -17.28 -3.86
CA LEU A 31 3.87 -17.21 -2.39
C LEU A 31 4.72 -16.05 -1.86
N PRO A 32 4.40 -14.79 -2.21
CA PRO A 32 5.14 -13.63 -1.76
C PRO A 32 5.00 -13.43 -0.25
N GLU A 33 5.87 -12.65 0.36
CA GLU A 33 5.80 -12.30 1.78
C GLU A 33 4.63 -11.37 2.06
N GLN A 34 4.25 -10.51 1.10
CA GLN A 34 3.13 -9.59 1.21
C GLN A 34 2.25 -9.60 -0.05
N ILE A 35 0.97 -9.38 0.15
CA ILE A 35 -0.04 -9.30 -0.92
C ILE A 35 -0.86 -8.03 -0.67
N THR A 36 -0.70 -7.01 -1.51
CA THR A 36 -1.47 -5.78 -1.42
C THR A 36 -2.66 -5.83 -2.38
N LEU A 37 -3.86 -5.78 -1.82
CA LEU A 37 -5.11 -5.81 -2.56
C LEU A 37 -5.55 -4.39 -2.90
N VAL A 38 -5.72 -4.10 -4.20
CA VAL A 38 -6.19 -2.81 -4.73
C VAL A 38 -7.48 -2.98 -5.51
N PRO A 39 -8.38 -1.96 -5.54
CA PRO A 39 -9.67 -2.07 -6.26
C PRO A 39 -9.57 -1.75 -7.74
N ASP A 40 -8.38 -1.66 -8.30
CA ASP A 40 -8.10 -1.19 -9.64
C ASP A 40 -8.90 -1.92 -10.72
N THR A 41 -9.33 -1.19 -11.72
CA THR A 41 -9.99 -1.74 -12.90
C THR A 41 -9.04 -1.87 -14.08
N ILE A 42 -9.43 -2.65 -15.08
CA ILE A 42 -8.62 -2.92 -16.29
C ILE A 42 -8.22 -1.66 -17.08
N ASN A 43 -8.95 -0.56 -16.91
CA ASN A 43 -8.72 0.70 -17.61
C ASN A 43 -7.92 1.73 -16.79
N GLN A 44 -7.52 1.40 -15.57
CA GLN A 44 -6.71 2.28 -14.74
C GLN A 44 -5.22 2.11 -15.07
N ILE A 45 -4.49 3.22 -15.08
CA ILE A 45 -3.05 3.24 -15.33
C ILE A 45 -2.27 3.02 -14.03
N THR A 46 -2.86 3.47 -12.92
CA THR A 46 -2.31 3.34 -11.56
C THR A 46 -3.46 3.29 -10.55
N SER A 47 -3.20 2.80 -9.35
CA SER A 47 -4.15 2.84 -8.24
C SER A 47 -4.45 4.30 -7.88
N ASP A 48 -5.71 4.72 -7.94
CA ASP A 48 -6.15 6.10 -7.71
C ASP A 48 -7.18 6.22 -6.58
N HIS A 49 -7.55 5.08 -5.98
CA HIS A 49 -8.46 5.01 -4.83
C HIS A 49 -8.25 3.71 -4.05
N GLY A 50 -8.64 3.73 -2.78
CA GLY A 50 -8.62 2.58 -1.90
C GLY A 50 -9.95 1.82 -1.85
N TRP A 51 -9.94 0.70 -1.15
CA TRP A 51 -11.16 -0.07 -0.89
C TRP A 51 -12.12 0.66 0.04
N SER A 52 -13.37 0.66 -0.34
CA SER A 52 -14.50 1.06 0.50
C SER A 52 -15.53 -0.04 0.57
N ARG A 53 -16.40 -0.01 1.60
CA ARG A 53 -17.52 -0.95 1.68
C ARG A 53 -18.41 -0.87 0.44
N GLY A 54 -18.84 -2.04 -0.05
CA GLY A 54 -19.67 -2.10 -1.25
C GLY A 54 -20.17 -3.48 -1.60
N SER A 55 -20.56 -3.63 -2.85
CA SER A 55 -21.17 -4.87 -3.38
C SER A 55 -20.27 -6.10 -3.40
N HIS A 56 -18.97 -5.91 -3.20
CA HIS A 56 -17.97 -6.99 -3.25
C HIS A 56 -17.46 -7.44 -1.87
N ASP A 57 -18.01 -6.92 -0.77
CA ASP A 57 -17.52 -7.17 0.58
C ASP A 57 -17.41 -8.66 0.93
N GLU A 58 -18.47 -9.42 0.70
CA GLU A 58 -18.48 -10.86 0.97
C GLU A 58 -17.52 -11.65 0.08
N ASP A 59 -17.34 -11.25 -1.14
CA ASP A 59 -16.44 -11.93 -2.05
C ASP A 59 -14.98 -11.59 -1.77
N LEU A 60 -14.67 -10.33 -1.43
CA LEU A 60 -13.34 -9.93 -0.99
C LEU A 60 -12.93 -10.66 0.31
N LYS A 61 -13.85 -10.77 1.26
CA LYS A 61 -13.63 -11.52 2.50
C LYS A 61 -13.31 -13.00 2.24
N LYS A 62 -14.04 -13.65 1.32
CA LYS A 62 -13.76 -15.03 0.91
C LYS A 62 -12.39 -15.17 0.25
N ILE A 63 -12.02 -14.22 -0.61
CA ILE A 63 -10.70 -14.22 -1.26
C ILE A 63 -9.59 -14.07 -0.22
N ILE A 64 -9.72 -13.14 0.73
CA ILE A 64 -8.73 -12.96 1.81
C ILE A 64 -8.59 -14.25 2.61
N GLN A 65 -9.70 -14.88 2.98
CA GLN A 65 -9.67 -16.17 3.68
C GLN A 65 -8.94 -17.25 2.86
N LEU A 66 -9.25 -17.36 1.57
CA LEU A 66 -8.59 -18.30 0.67
C LEU A 66 -7.08 -18.04 0.56
N LEU A 67 -6.68 -16.78 0.42
CA LEU A 67 -5.26 -16.39 0.33
C LEU A 67 -4.53 -16.74 1.65
N LYS A 68 -5.12 -16.45 2.80
CA LYS A 68 -4.55 -16.84 4.11
C LYS A 68 -4.41 -18.36 4.29
N GLU A 69 -5.34 -19.14 3.77
CA GLU A 69 -5.27 -20.61 3.81
C GLU A 69 -4.16 -21.17 2.90
N LYS A 70 -3.99 -20.58 1.71
CA LYS A 70 -3.05 -21.05 0.68
C LYS A 70 -1.65 -20.48 0.81
N SER A 71 -1.55 -19.23 1.26
CA SER A 71 -0.28 -18.48 1.39
C SER A 71 -0.04 -18.14 2.87
N LYS A 72 0.12 -19.15 3.70
CA LYS A 72 0.14 -19.05 5.17
C LYS A 72 1.17 -18.07 5.74
N ASN A 73 2.24 -17.82 5.01
CA ASN A 73 3.33 -16.93 5.44
C ASN A 73 3.20 -15.52 4.87
N SER A 74 2.23 -15.30 3.95
CA SER A 74 2.00 -14.00 3.34
C SER A 74 1.11 -13.15 4.24
N LYS A 75 1.45 -11.87 4.39
CA LYS A 75 0.60 -10.85 5.02
C LYS A 75 -0.33 -10.25 3.96
N ILE A 76 -1.58 -10.06 4.30
CA ILE A 76 -2.58 -9.45 3.40
C ILE A 76 -2.74 -7.98 3.74
N SER A 77 -2.35 -7.11 2.80
CA SER A 77 -2.52 -5.65 2.85
C SER A 77 -3.79 -5.23 2.13
N LEU A 78 -4.50 -4.26 2.69
CA LEU A 78 -5.62 -3.61 2.01
C LEU A 78 -5.26 -2.15 1.70
N PHE A 79 -5.33 -1.74 0.43
CA PHE A 79 -5.12 -0.36 0.01
C PHE A 79 -6.33 0.49 0.37
N ILE A 80 -6.13 1.59 1.11
CA ILE A 80 -7.22 2.39 1.70
C ILE A 80 -6.98 3.89 1.57
N ASP A 81 -8.07 4.68 1.53
CA ASP A 81 -8.00 6.15 1.45
C ASP A 81 -8.22 6.83 2.80
N ASP A 82 -9.01 6.23 3.69
CA ASP A 82 -9.52 6.90 4.88
C ASP A 82 -9.73 5.95 6.08
N ILE A 83 -10.17 6.53 7.20
CA ILE A 83 -10.47 5.80 8.43
C ILE A 83 -11.56 4.71 8.28
N ASN A 84 -12.46 4.85 7.31
CA ASN A 84 -13.48 3.82 7.06
C ASN A 84 -12.85 2.61 6.38
N GLY A 85 -11.86 2.84 5.51
CA GLY A 85 -11.03 1.78 4.94
C GLY A 85 -10.28 0.99 6.01
N VAL A 86 -9.76 1.64 7.07
CA VAL A 86 -9.13 0.95 8.21
C VAL A 86 -10.11 -0.01 8.90
N LYS A 87 -11.30 0.48 9.24
CA LYS A 87 -12.35 -0.34 9.89
C LYS A 87 -12.75 -1.50 9.00
N TYR A 88 -12.86 -1.24 7.71
CA TYR A 88 -13.17 -2.27 6.72
C TYR A 88 -12.08 -3.34 6.64
N ALA A 89 -10.80 -2.94 6.59
CA ALA A 89 -9.66 -3.86 6.61
C ALA A 89 -9.69 -4.79 7.83
N ALA A 90 -9.94 -4.23 9.01
CA ALA A 90 -10.06 -5.01 10.25
C ALA A 90 -11.22 -6.02 10.20
N GLU A 91 -12.39 -5.63 9.68
CA GLU A 91 -13.57 -6.49 9.60
C GLU A 91 -13.43 -7.66 8.63
N ILE A 92 -12.70 -7.46 7.53
CA ILE A 92 -12.40 -8.52 6.56
C ILE A 92 -11.13 -9.30 6.92
N ASN A 93 -10.54 -9.01 8.10
CA ASN A 93 -9.39 -9.72 8.64
C ASN A 93 -8.11 -9.56 7.79
N ALA A 94 -7.83 -8.34 7.30
CA ALA A 94 -6.52 -7.99 6.74
C ALA A 94 -5.46 -7.99 7.87
N ASP A 95 -4.19 -8.12 7.52
CA ASP A 95 -3.05 -8.09 8.46
C ASP A 95 -2.45 -6.69 8.56
N LEU A 96 -2.56 -5.93 7.49
CA LEU A 96 -2.09 -4.56 7.41
C LEU A 96 -2.95 -3.73 6.45
N ILE A 97 -2.73 -2.44 6.48
CA ILE A 97 -3.24 -1.50 5.49
C ILE A 97 -2.10 -0.86 4.72
N GLU A 98 -2.36 -0.42 3.51
CA GLU A 98 -1.52 0.54 2.80
C GLU A 98 -2.31 1.83 2.59
N ILE A 99 -1.83 2.93 3.18
CA ILE A 99 -2.45 4.24 3.04
C ILE A 99 -2.15 4.79 1.65
N HIS A 100 -3.18 5.09 0.88
CA HIS A 100 -3.07 5.80 -0.39
C HIS A 100 -2.68 7.27 -0.15
N THR A 101 -1.41 7.59 -0.34
CA THR A 101 -0.85 8.90 -0.02
C THR A 101 -0.99 9.95 -1.13
N GLY A 102 -1.81 9.72 -2.15
CA GLY A 102 -2.02 10.68 -3.23
C GLY A 102 -2.60 12.02 -2.75
N LYS A 103 -3.66 11.98 -1.91
CA LYS A 103 -4.26 13.17 -1.28
C LYS A 103 -3.25 13.87 -0.37
N PHE A 104 -2.54 13.12 0.47
CA PHE A 104 -1.48 13.62 1.34
C PHE A 104 -0.39 14.34 0.53
N SER A 105 0.16 13.68 -0.48
CA SER A 105 1.22 14.22 -1.33
C SER A 105 0.80 15.51 -2.03
N ASN A 106 -0.43 15.56 -2.54
CA ASN A 106 -0.98 16.75 -3.17
C ASN A 106 -1.16 17.92 -2.16
N SER A 107 -1.69 17.66 -0.98
CA SER A 107 -1.86 18.66 0.07
C SER A 107 -0.52 19.25 0.53
N ILE A 108 0.47 18.40 0.85
CA ILE A 108 1.81 18.84 1.25
C ILE A 108 2.48 19.68 0.15
N ASN A 109 2.40 19.26 -1.11
CA ASN A 109 2.97 20.00 -2.23
C ASN A 109 2.30 21.39 -2.43
N ASN A 110 1.07 21.56 -2.00
CA ASN A 110 0.35 22.83 -2.00
C ASN A 110 0.53 23.64 -0.67
N GLY A 111 1.33 23.16 0.26
CA GLY A 111 1.60 23.82 1.55
C GLY A 111 0.48 23.62 2.59
N ASP A 112 -0.47 22.73 2.34
CA ASP A 112 -1.53 22.38 3.28
C ASP A 112 -1.08 21.22 4.19
N ILE A 113 -0.59 21.57 5.37
CA ILE A 113 -0.17 20.61 6.39
C ILE A 113 -1.33 20.09 7.24
N SER A 114 -2.56 20.57 7.08
CA SER A 114 -3.71 20.10 7.85
C SER A 114 -4.04 18.64 7.56
N ILE A 115 -3.63 18.13 6.40
CA ILE A 115 -3.74 16.72 6.00
C ILE A 115 -3.08 15.77 7.01
N LEU A 116 -2.06 16.23 7.75
CA LEU A 116 -1.40 15.42 8.76
C LEU A 116 -2.35 14.94 9.86
N ASN A 117 -3.38 15.73 10.18
CA ASN A 117 -4.39 15.31 11.15
C ASN A 117 -5.22 14.12 10.64
N GLU A 118 -5.60 14.12 9.36
CA GLU A 118 -6.34 13.00 8.78
C GLU A 118 -5.48 11.73 8.75
N VAL A 119 -4.21 11.85 8.36
CA VAL A 119 -3.28 10.71 8.34
C VAL A 119 -3.04 10.19 9.76
N GLN A 120 -2.94 11.06 10.76
CA GLN A 120 -2.80 10.66 12.16
C GLN A 120 -4.03 9.88 12.65
N GLU A 121 -5.23 10.31 12.29
CA GLU A 121 -6.46 9.57 12.62
C GLU A 121 -6.49 8.17 11.99
N ILE A 122 -5.99 8.01 10.76
CA ILE A 122 -5.84 6.72 10.10
C ILE A 122 -4.84 5.84 10.86
N ILE A 123 -3.66 6.38 11.20
CA ILE A 123 -2.62 5.67 11.94
C ILE A 123 -3.16 5.21 13.30
N ASP A 124 -3.77 6.10 14.08
CA ASP A 124 -4.31 5.79 15.41
C ASP A 124 -5.40 4.71 15.32
N SER A 125 -6.25 4.81 14.31
CA SER A 125 -7.30 3.79 14.07
C SER A 125 -6.69 2.43 13.72
N ALA A 126 -5.67 2.39 12.87
CA ALA A 126 -5.00 1.13 12.48
C ALA A 126 -4.34 0.46 13.69
N LEU A 127 -3.64 1.23 14.52
CA LEU A 127 -3.02 0.74 15.76
C LEU A 127 -4.06 0.17 16.72
N ASN A 128 -5.21 0.84 16.88
CA ASN A 128 -6.30 0.37 17.73
C ASN A 128 -6.94 -0.94 17.23
N HIS A 129 -6.78 -1.25 15.93
CA HIS A 129 -7.24 -2.49 15.32
C HIS A 129 -6.12 -3.55 15.18
N ASN A 130 -4.92 -3.28 15.71
CA ASN A 130 -3.73 -4.13 15.59
C ASN A 130 -3.32 -4.41 14.13
N LEU A 131 -3.53 -3.45 13.23
CA LEU A 131 -3.08 -3.53 11.84
C LEU A 131 -1.68 -2.92 11.72
N LEU A 132 -0.81 -3.54 10.95
CA LEU A 132 0.42 -2.91 10.47
C LEU A 132 0.08 -1.86 9.42
N ILE A 133 0.98 -0.90 9.22
CA ILE A 133 0.71 0.27 8.39
C ILE A 133 1.82 0.45 7.36
N ASN A 134 1.47 0.32 6.09
CA ASN A 134 2.29 0.75 4.97
C ASN A 134 1.69 2.02 4.36
N ALA A 135 2.45 2.71 3.53
CA ALA A 135 1.98 3.90 2.83
C ALA A 135 2.62 4.00 1.45
N GLY A 136 1.85 4.38 0.46
CA GLY A 136 2.33 4.48 -0.92
C GLY A 136 1.50 5.41 -1.78
N HIS A 137 2.04 5.75 -2.93
CA HIS A 137 1.55 6.65 -3.95
C HIS A 137 2.04 8.10 -3.81
N ASP A 138 2.67 8.61 -4.86
CA ASP A 138 3.16 9.99 -5.01
C ASP A 138 4.15 10.49 -3.93
N LEU A 139 4.71 9.58 -3.13
CA LEU A 139 5.78 9.92 -2.19
C LEU A 139 7.06 10.30 -2.93
N ASN A 140 7.75 11.33 -2.41
CA ASN A 140 8.97 11.87 -2.99
C ASN A 140 9.85 12.52 -1.90
N LEU A 141 11.03 13.04 -2.28
CA LEU A 141 11.99 13.65 -1.34
C LEU A 141 11.45 14.86 -0.57
N THR A 142 10.38 15.52 -1.06
CA THR A 142 9.84 16.73 -0.43
C THR A 142 8.71 16.45 0.56
N ASN A 143 8.02 15.32 0.44
CA ASN A 143 6.87 14.99 1.29
C ASN A 143 7.09 13.79 2.23
N LEU A 144 8.04 12.91 1.93
CA LEU A 144 8.26 11.68 2.68
C LEU A 144 8.59 11.93 4.17
N HIS A 145 9.37 12.97 4.49
CA HIS A 145 9.76 13.26 5.87
C HIS A 145 8.57 13.53 6.78
N TYR A 146 7.52 14.23 6.31
CA TYR A 146 6.31 14.46 7.10
C TYR A 146 5.65 13.14 7.52
N LEU A 147 5.62 12.15 6.62
CA LEU A 147 5.03 10.85 6.90
C LEU A 147 5.88 10.05 7.89
N VAL A 148 7.20 10.05 7.71
CA VAL A 148 8.14 9.34 8.60
C VAL A 148 8.15 9.94 10.02
N GLU A 149 8.06 11.26 10.16
CA GLU A 149 7.99 11.96 11.45
C GLU A 149 6.73 11.61 12.26
N MET A 150 5.63 11.19 11.60
CA MET A 150 4.43 10.72 12.29
C MET A 150 4.64 9.38 13.02
N GLY A 151 5.60 8.58 12.57
CA GLY A 151 5.93 7.27 13.15
C GLY A 151 4.89 6.19 12.83
N ASN A 152 5.18 4.97 13.29
CA ASN A 152 4.31 3.80 13.14
C ASN A 152 4.02 3.37 11.68
N ILE A 153 4.76 3.89 10.71
CA ILE A 153 4.74 3.40 9.33
C ILE A 153 5.80 2.30 9.20
N ASN A 154 5.38 1.12 8.79
CA ASN A 154 6.26 -0.05 8.68
C ASN A 154 7.05 -0.03 7.37
N GLU A 155 6.41 0.40 6.28
CA GLU A 155 6.99 0.40 4.94
C GLU A 155 6.43 1.55 4.10
N VAL A 156 7.23 2.06 3.18
CA VAL A 156 6.79 3.04 2.17
C VAL A 156 7.07 2.54 0.77
N SER A 157 6.07 2.66 -0.12
CA SER A 157 6.15 2.29 -1.53
C SER A 157 6.41 3.54 -2.37
N ILE A 158 7.59 3.61 -3.02
CA ILE A 158 7.98 4.78 -3.84
C ILE A 158 8.39 4.29 -5.23
N GLY A 159 7.58 4.61 -6.24
CA GLY A 159 7.78 4.17 -7.61
C GLY A 159 8.45 5.23 -8.49
N HIS A 160 7.63 5.96 -9.25
CA HIS A 160 8.10 6.87 -10.29
C HIS A 160 9.02 8.00 -9.80
N ALA A 161 8.85 8.48 -8.57
CA ALA A 161 9.69 9.53 -8.00
C ALA A 161 11.16 9.09 -7.91
N ILE A 162 11.45 7.84 -7.51
CA ILE A 162 12.82 7.31 -7.52
C ILE A 162 13.43 7.34 -8.92
N ILE A 163 12.65 7.00 -9.94
CA ILE A 163 13.14 7.01 -11.33
C ILE A 163 13.43 8.44 -11.80
N ILE A 164 12.51 9.39 -11.54
CA ILE A 164 12.70 10.80 -11.93
C ILE A 164 13.90 11.40 -11.20
N ASP A 165 14.02 11.22 -9.89
CA ASP A 165 15.14 11.73 -9.12
C ASP A 165 16.47 11.11 -9.54
N SER A 166 16.46 9.84 -9.97
CA SER A 166 17.63 9.14 -10.48
C SER A 166 18.17 9.74 -11.79
N LEU A 167 17.32 10.38 -12.60
CA LEU A 167 17.75 11.12 -13.78
C LEU A 167 18.51 12.41 -13.43
N HIS A 168 18.25 12.96 -12.23
CA HIS A 168 18.91 14.18 -11.74
C HIS A 168 20.18 13.90 -10.91
N TYR A 169 20.10 12.90 -10.01
CA TYR A 169 21.14 12.64 -9.01
C TYR A 169 21.97 11.38 -9.31
N GLY A 170 21.52 10.51 -10.22
CA GLY A 170 22.00 9.14 -10.36
C GLY A 170 21.33 8.20 -9.36
N PHE A 171 21.23 6.91 -9.72
CA PHE A 171 20.41 5.94 -8.98
C PHE A 171 20.88 5.72 -7.52
N GLU A 172 22.19 5.53 -7.33
CA GLU A 172 22.78 5.28 -6.00
C GLU A 172 22.52 6.45 -5.04
N GLU A 173 22.82 7.69 -5.49
CA GLU A 173 22.61 8.88 -4.68
C GLU A 173 21.13 9.11 -4.36
N THR A 174 20.25 8.82 -5.30
CA THR A 174 18.80 8.90 -5.07
C THR A 174 18.38 7.96 -3.96
N ILE A 175 18.79 6.70 -4.03
CA ILE A 175 18.46 5.71 -2.97
C ILE A 175 19.00 6.17 -1.62
N LEU A 176 20.24 6.67 -1.57
CA LEU A 176 20.82 7.19 -0.32
C LEU A 176 20.01 8.36 0.26
N LYS A 177 19.50 9.27 -0.58
CA LYS A 177 18.65 10.39 -0.13
C LYS A 177 17.35 9.89 0.52
N TYR A 178 16.66 8.95 -0.10
CA TYR A 178 15.45 8.36 0.45
C TYR A 178 15.73 7.60 1.76
N LEU A 179 16.77 6.78 1.78
CA LEU A 179 17.17 6.05 2.99
C LEU A 179 17.55 6.98 4.15
N ASN A 180 18.17 8.12 3.88
CA ASN A 180 18.50 9.11 4.91
C ASN A 180 17.25 9.72 5.55
N ILE A 181 16.16 9.91 4.78
CA ILE A 181 14.88 10.38 5.34
C ILE A 181 14.27 9.31 6.25
N ILE A 182 14.28 8.05 5.82
CA ILE A 182 13.64 6.95 6.54
C ILE A 182 14.38 6.59 7.84
N ARG A 183 15.69 6.81 7.90
CA ARG A 183 16.54 6.40 9.03
C ARG A 183 16.72 7.46 10.10
N ASN A 184 16.34 8.70 9.87
CA ASN A 184 16.41 9.80 10.82
C ASN A 184 15.11 9.96 11.58
#